data_385761fab4fbf963dc1d29120aeaafc0
#
_entry.id   385761fab4fbf963dc1d29120aeaafc0
#
_cell.length_a   1.000
_cell.length_b   1.000
_cell.length_c   1.000
_cell.angle_alpha   90.00
_cell.angle_beta   90.00
_cell.angle_gamma   90.00
#
_symmetry.space_group_name_H-M   'P 1'
#
loop_
_entity.id
_entity.type
_entity.pdbx_description
1 polymer ?
#
loop_
_entity_poly.entity_id
_entity_poly.type
_entity_poly.pdbx_seq_one_letter_code
_entity_poly.pdbx_strand_id
1 'polypeptide(L)'
;MGRRPFRLRRSIGYTETRHDVTDPEREYLPHSSGCFLCGEENRSGVQARFFVEGDEVLGRVTLPTHLNGYKDVAHGGVVSALLDETMGWAPTVFGKRRAMYVTGELTVKFLSPVPVGVEIEVRSRLVEDAGRLAFCEGEIRCGVRVCARARGKFVPMSPEGTAEVIPYLRFEGCRRFRSIFDAYLGGK
;
A
#
# COMPACT_ATOMS: atom_id res chain seq x y z
N MET A 1 5.07 29.98 -20.37
CA MET A 1 5.09 28.55 -20.65
C MET A 1 3.73 27.97 -20.26
N GLY A 2 2.83 27.79 -21.23
CA GLY A 2 1.46 27.33 -21.01
C GLY A 2 1.41 25.85 -20.67
N ARG A 3 0.91 25.51 -19.51
CA ARG A 3 0.58 24.11 -19.13
C ARG A 3 -0.60 23.68 -20.00
N ARG A 4 -0.43 22.65 -20.81
CA ARG A 4 -1.55 22.06 -21.57
C ARG A 4 -2.59 21.52 -20.59
N PRO A 5 -3.91 21.79 -20.80
CA PRO A 5 -4.96 21.24 -19.96
C PRO A 5 -4.95 19.72 -20.04
N PHE A 6 -5.09 19.07 -18.89
CA PHE A 6 -5.24 17.62 -18.78
C PHE A 6 -6.54 17.19 -19.46
N ARG A 7 -6.45 16.53 -20.60
CA ARG A 7 -7.61 15.91 -21.27
C ARG A 7 -7.75 14.46 -20.78
N LEU A 8 -8.78 14.20 -19.99
CA LEU A 8 -9.24 12.84 -19.68
C LEU A 8 -9.76 12.16 -20.95
N ARG A 9 -9.27 10.95 -21.22
CA ARG A 9 -9.84 10.10 -22.29
C ARG A 9 -11.23 9.63 -21.83
N ARG A 10 -12.13 9.37 -22.83
CA ARG A 10 -13.53 8.95 -22.63
C ARG A 10 -13.62 7.73 -21.71
N SER A 11 -14.72 7.67 -20.94
CA SER A 11 -15.12 6.60 -20.02
C SER A 11 -14.96 5.22 -20.68
N ILE A 12 -14.09 4.41 -20.09
CA ILE A 12 -14.02 2.97 -20.34
C ILE A 12 -15.03 2.34 -19.36
N GLY A 13 -15.85 1.43 -19.89
CA GLY A 13 -16.89 0.75 -19.13
C GLY A 13 -16.36 0.07 -17.85
N TYR A 14 -17.17 0.06 -16.83
CA TYR A 14 -16.90 -0.56 -15.53
C TYR A 14 -16.66 -2.05 -15.72
N THR A 15 -15.43 -2.48 -15.65
CA THR A 15 -15.08 -3.88 -15.40
C THR A 15 -14.74 -3.99 -13.92
N GLU A 16 -15.48 -4.84 -13.19
CA GLU A 16 -15.08 -5.29 -11.87
C GLU A 16 -13.69 -5.94 -11.99
N THR A 17 -12.65 -5.18 -11.74
CA THR A 17 -11.30 -5.72 -11.63
C THR A 17 -11.20 -6.41 -10.27
N ARG A 18 -11.52 -7.70 -10.23
CA ARG A 18 -10.93 -8.58 -9.22
C ARG A 18 -9.43 -8.50 -9.45
N HIS A 19 -8.71 -7.91 -8.51
CA HIS A 19 -7.25 -7.98 -8.51
C HIS A 19 -6.87 -9.46 -8.39
N ASP A 20 -6.44 -10.02 -9.51
CA ASP A 20 -6.03 -11.41 -9.57
C ASP A 20 -4.74 -11.54 -8.75
N VAL A 21 -4.89 -12.06 -7.53
CA VAL A 21 -3.79 -12.32 -6.57
C VAL A 21 -2.95 -13.50 -7.03
N THR A 22 -3.06 -13.91 -8.29
CA THR A 22 -2.61 -15.21 -8.79
C THR A 22 -1.35 -15.15 -9.62
N ASP A 23 -0.53 -14.10 -9.52
CA ASP A 23 0.82 -14.19 -10.07
C ASP A 23 1.67 -15.06 -9.11
N PRO A 24 1.90 -16.34 -9.41
CA PRO A 24 2.61 -17.25 -8.51
C PRO A 24 4.09 -16.88 -8.35
N GLU A 25 4.62 -16.02 -9.20
CA GLU A 25 6.00 -15.55 -9.13
C GLU A 25 6.18 -14.38 -8.17
N ARG A 26 5.08 -13.70 -7.81
CA ARG A 26 5.15 -12.59 -6.86
C ARG A 26 5.13 -13.05 -5.41
N GLU A 27 5.88 -12.37 -4.59
CA GLU A 27 5.88 -12.51 -3.15
C GLU A 27 4.94 -11.49 -2.53
N TYR A 28 3.69 -11.89 -2.31
CA TYR A 28 2.69 -11.03 -1.70
C TYR A 28 2.91 -10.86 -0.21
N LEU A 29 2.52 -9.70 0.30
CA LEU A 29 2.50 -9.42 1.74
C LEU A 29 1.16 -9.85 2.34
N PRO A 30 1.14 -10.15 3.65
CA PRO A 30 -0.11 -10.40 4.35
C PRO A 30 -1.07 -9.22 4.23
N HIS A 31 -2.36 -9.49 4.41
CA HIS A 31 -3.40 -8.48 4.38
C HIS A 31 -4.46 -8.78 5.44
N SER A 32 -5.23 -7.79 5.85
CA SER A 32 -6.36 -7.98 6.77
C SER A 32 -7.67 -7.93 6.00
N SER A 33 -8.51 -8.96 6.10
CA SER A 33 -9.72 -9.11 5.28
C SER A 33 -10.70 -7.93 5.36
N GLY A 34 -10.76 -7.25 6.51
CA GLY A 34 -11.62 -6.08 6.72
C GLY A 34 -10.94 -4.73 6.49
N CYS A 35 -9.65 -4.68 6.15
CA CYS A 35 -8.90 -3.43 5.97
C CYS A 35 -9.49 -2.59 4.83
N PHE A 36 -9.51 -1.25 5.03
CA PHE A 36 -9.94 -0.32 3.99
C PHE A 36 -9.06 -0.38 2.73
N LEU A 37 -7.74 -0.63 2.88
CA LEU A 37 -6.81 -0.64 1.76
C LEU A 37 -6.68 -2.02 1.11
N CYS A 38 -6.45 -3.07 1.91
CA CYS A 38 -6.05 -4.37 1.40
C CYS A 38 -7.10 -5.48 1.63
N GLY A 39 -8.24 -5.16 2.27
CA GLY A 39 -9.25 -6.15 2.66
C GLY A 39 -10.16 -6.58 1.53
N GLU A 40 -10.13 -7.87 1.20
CA GLU A 40 -10.99 -8.48 0.17
C GLU A 40 -12.48 -8.54 0.56
N GLU A 41 -12.77 -8.54 1.85
CA GLU A 41 -14.15 -8.53 2.37
C GLU A 41 -14.74 -7.11 2.45
N ASN A 42 -13.89 -6.07 2.41
CA ASN A 42 -14.32 -4.68 2.47
C ASN A 42 -14.68 -4.16 1.07
N ARG A 43 -15.92 -4.32 0.66
CA ARG A 43 -16.43 -3.87 -0.66
C ARG A 43 -16.40 -2.36 -0.85
N SER A 44 -16.30 -1.57 0.22
CA SER A 44 -16.16 -0.11 0.16
C SER A 44 -14.71 0.35 0.12
N GLY A 45 -13.78 -0.59 0.26
CA GLY A 45 -12.34 -0.35 0.29
C GLY A 45 -11.70 -0.35 -1.10
N VAL A 46 -10.38 -0.23 -1.09
CA VAL A 46 -9.54 -0.21 -2.31
C VAL A 46 -9.24 -1.63 -2.79
N GLN A 47 -9.16 -2.60 -1.88
CA GLN A 47 -8.81 -4.01 -2.11
C GLN A 47 -7.44 -4.20 -2.80
N ALA A 48 -6.49 -3.31 -2.53
CA ALA A 48 -5.14 -3.40 -3.07
C ALA A 48 -4.38 -4.59 -2.49
N ARG A 49 -3.52 -5.21 -3.28
CA ARG A 49 -2.59 -6.23 -2.82
C ARG A 49 -1.17 -5.74 -3.00
N PHE A 50 -0.37 -5.91 -1.94
CA PHE A 50 1.00 -5.46 -1.91
C PHE A 50 1.95 -6.65 -2.04
N PHE A 51 3.07 -6.42 -2.70
CA PHE A 51 4.10 -7.44 -2.94
C PHE A 51 5.49 -6.81 -2.85
N VAL A 52 6.51 -7.63 -2.78
CA VAL A 52 7.90 -7.20 -2.71
C VAL A 52 8.59 -7.44 -4.04
N GLU A 53 9.32 -6.44 -4.52
CA GLU A 53 10.19 -6.53 -5.67
C GLU A 53 11.51 -5.81 -5.37
N GLY A 54 12.61 -6.57 -5.32
CA GLY A 54 13.91 -6.04 -4.90
C GLY A 54 13.90 -5.58 -3.44
N ASP A 55 14.16 -4.31 -3.23
CA ASP A 55 14.17 -3.61 -1.93
C ASP A 55 12.97 -2.67 -1.73
N GLU A 56 11.93 -2.82 -2.55
CA GLU A 56 10.73 -2.03 -2.50
C GLU A 56 9.48 -2.87 -2.20
N VAL A 57 8.50 -2.23 -1.55
CA VAL A 57 7.12 -2.72 -1.47
C VAL A 57 6.32 -2.02 -2.55
N LEU A 58 5.58 -2.79 -3.34
CA LEU A 58 4.76 -2.31 -4.45
C LEU A 58 3.31 -2.73 -4.33
N GLY A 59 2.44 -1.94 -4.95
CA GLY A 59 1.05 -2.30 -5.25
C GLY A 59 0.67 -1.79 -6.63
N ARG A 60 -0.04 -2.61 -7.41
CA ARG A 60 -0.68 -2.17 -8.65
C ARG A 60 -2.17 -2.23 -8.44
N VAL A 61 -2.85 -1.13 -8.68
CA VAL A 61 -4.27 -1.00 -8.36
C VAL A 61 -5.01 -0.11 -9.35
N THR A 62 -6.22 -0.50 -9.70
CA THR A 62 -7.15 0.34 -10.43
C THR A 62 -8.19 0.87 -9.44
N LEU A 63 -8.11 2.14 -9.10
CA LEU A 63 -9.02 2.74 -8.13
C LEU A 63 -10.42 2.83 -8.71
N PRO A 64 -11.45 2.28 -8.03
CA PRO A 64 -12.82 2.38 -8.48
C PRO A 64 -13.36 3.81 -8.37
N THR A 65 -14.37 4.13 -9.19
CA THR A 65 -14.90 5.50 -9.31
C THR A 65 -15.61 6.02 -8.06
N HIS A 66 -16.05 5.15 -7.16
CA HIS A 66 -16.65 5.58 -5.89
C HIS A 66 -15.62 6.19 -4.91
N LEU A 67 -14.32 6.05 -5.21
CA LEU A 67 -13.24 6.67 -4.45
C LEU A 67 -12.81 8.05 -5.02
N ASN A 68 -13.66 8.66 -5.84
CA ASN A 68 -13.44 9.99 -6.36
C ASN A 68 -13.41 11.06 -5.26
N GLY A 69 -12.50 12.04 -5.41
CA GLY A 69 -12.63 13.36 -4.79
C GLY A 69 -13.30 14.35 -5.76
N TYR A 70 -12.80 14.39 -7.01
CA TYR A 70 -13.43 15.08 -8.12
C TYR A 70 -13.66 14.09 -9.26
N LYS A 71 -14.45 14.49 -10.26
CA LYS A 71 -14.73 13.63 -11.43
C LYS A 71 -13.42 13.07 -12.00
N ASP A 72 -13.36 11.74 -12.08
CA ASP A 72 -12.24 10.96 -12.64
C ASP A 72 -10.89 11.13 -11.91
N VAL A 73 -10.89 11.71 -10.70
CA VAL A 73 -9.71 11.93 -9.86
C VAL A 73 -9.93 11.32 -8.48
N ALA A 74 -9.02 10.49 -8.05
CA ALA A 74 -9.04 9.86 -6.73
C ALA A 74 -9.01 10.91 -5.60
N HIS A 75 -9.75 10.65 -4.53
CA HIS A 75 -9.73 11.50 -3.34
C HIS A 75 -8.33 11.51 -2.72
N GLY A 76 -7.87 12.68 -2.28
CA GLY A 76 -6.52 12.83 -1.68
C GLY A 76 -6.30 11.96 -0.45
N GLY A 77 -7.34 11.70 0.33
CA GLY A 77 -7.30 10.76 1.45
C GLY A 77 -7.01 9.32 1.01
N VAL A 78 -7.60 8.86 -0.11
CA VAL A 78 -7.32 7.52 -0.67
C VAL A 78 -5.87 7.42 -1.16
N VAL A 79 -5.39 8.47 -1.83
CA VAL A 79 -3.99 8.57 -2.27
C VAL A 79 -3.03 8.52 -1.08
N SER A 80 -3.34 9.25 0.00
CA SER A 80 -2.55 9.24 1.23
C SER A 80 -2.57 7.89 1.91
N ALA A 81 -3.73 7.24 1.99
CA ALA A 81 -3.89 5.94 2.60
C ALA A 81 -3.12 4.83 1.84
N LEU A 82 -3.11 4.86 0.49
CA LEU A 82 -2.28 3.94 -0.30
C LEU A 82 -0.79 4.11 -0.01
N LEU A 83 -0.31 5.34 0.08
CA LEU A 83 1.08 5.63 0.42
C LEU A 83 1.41 5.19 1.84
N ASP A 84 0.51 5.44 2.79
CA ASP A 84 0.65 5.05 4.19
C ASP A 84 0.80 3.54 4.34
N GLU A 85 -0.16 2.78 3.83
CA GLU A 85 -0.14 1.31 3.90
C GLU A 85 1.11 0.72 3.25
N THR A 86 1.46 1.20 2.04
CA THR A 86 2.63 0.68 1.31
C THR A 86 3.92 0.97 2.07
N MET A 87 4.06 2.17 2.64
CA MET A 87 5.22 2.55 3.43
C MET A 87 5.27 1.84 4.80
N GLY A 88 4.11 1.54 5.41
CA GLY A 88 4.03 0.80 6.67
C GLY A 88 4.56 -0.63 6.55
N TRP A 89 4.42 -1.26 5.38
CA TRP A 89 4.98 -2.58 5.11
C TRP A 89 6.50 -2.57 4.95
N ALA A 90 7.10 -1.49 4.45
CA ALA A 90 8.54 -1.45 4.19
C ALA A 90 9.41 -1.74 5.42
N PRO A 91 9.19 -1.14 6.61
CA PRO A 91 9.98 -1.47 7.79
C PRO A 91 9.65 -2.84 8.38
N THR A 92 8.42 -3.36 8.20
CA THR A 92 8.06 -4.72 8.59
C THR A 92 8.89 -5.76 7.82
N VAL A 93 9.13 -5.51 6.52
CA VAL A 93 9.83 -6.42 5.62
C VAL A 93 11.34 -6.25 5.67
N PHE A 94 11.82 -5.00 5.63
CA PHE A 94 13.24 -4.66 5.45
C PHE A 94 13.89 -4.13 6.73
N GLY A 95 13.11 -3.85 7.77
CA GLY A 95 13.61 -3.32 9.03
C GLY A 95 14.36 -4.34 9.87
N LYS A 96 15.07 -3.84 10.87
CA LYS A 96 15.84 -4.65 11.81
C LYS A 96 14.97 -5.38 12.84
N ARG A 97 13.75 -4.87 13.07
CA ARG A 97 12.80 -5.44 14.02
C ARG A 97 11.74 -6.28 13.30
N ARG A 98 11.50 -7.47 13.83
CA ARG A 98 10.37 -8.31 13.42
C ARG A 98 9.12 -7.85 14.17
N ALA A 99 8.47 -6.81 13.66
CA ALA A 99 7.31 -6.19 14.29
C ALA A 99 6.37 -5.62 13.22
N MET A 100 5.11 -5.47 13.59
CA MET A 100 4.21 -4.57 12.85
C MET A 100 4.54 -3.13 13.22
N TYR A 101 4.23 -2.21 12.33
CA TYR A 101 4.51 -0.80 12.52
C TYR A 101 3.22 0.01 12.43
N VAL A 102 3.17 1.10 13.19
CA VAL A 102 2.10 2.11 13.14
C VAL A 102 2.66 3.44 12.64
N THR A 103 1.83 4.18 11.94
CA THR A 103 2.20 5.48 11.39
C THR A 103 2.26 6.52 12.50
N GLY A 104 3.43 7.13 12.66
CA GLY A 104 3.62 8.26 13.58
C GLY A 104 3.48 9.62 12.89
N GLU A 105 3.92 9.69 11.62
CA GLU A 105 3.83 10.92 10.81
C GLU A 105 3.79 10.57 9.34
N LEU A 106 2.95 11.26 8.57
CA LEU A 106 2.86 11.14 7.13
C LEU A 106 2.83 12.51 6.48
N THR A 107 3.74 12.76 5.55
CA THR A 107 3.77 13.96 4.72
C THR A 107 3.60 13.58 3.26
N VAL A 108 2.54 14.07 2.62
CA VAL A 108 2.22 13.78 1.21
C VAL A 108 2.32 15.05 0.37
N LYS A 109 3.00 14.94 -0.77
CA LYS A 109 3.04 15.96 -1.83
C LYS A 109 2.27 15.47 -3.04
N PHE A 110 1.16 16.15 -3.35
CA PHE A 110 0.36 15.90 -4.54
C PHE A 110 0.95 16.71 -5.71
N LEU A 111 1.46 16.00 -6.72
CA LEU A 111 2.16 16.60 -7.86
C LEU A 111 1.27 16.67 -9.10
N SER A 112 0.33 15.73 -9.22
CA SER A 112 -0.56 15.58 -10.35
C SER A 112 -1.81 14.80 -9.92
N PRO A 113 -2.98 15.00 -10.52
CA PRO A 113 -4.16 14.19 -10.25
C PRO A 113 -3.86 12.69 -10.45
N VAL A 114 -4.28 11.88 -9.49
CA VAL A 114 -4.28 10.41 -9.58
C VAL A 114 -5.59 9.99 -10.23
N PRO A 115 -5.58 9.36 -11.42
CA PRO A 115 -6.83 8.97 -12.08
C PRO A 115 -7.48 7.77 -11.39
N VAL A 116 -8.81 7.67 -11.48
CA VAL A 116 -9.56 6.44 -11.19
C VAL A 116 -9.85 5.68 -12.49
N GLY A 117 -10.17 4.38 -12.39
CA GLY A 117 -10.45 3.54 -13.56
C GLY A 117 -9.24 3.24 -14.46
N VAL A 118 -8.04 3.58 -14.01
CA VAL A 118 -6.78 3.31 -14.70
C VAL A 118 -5.81 2.71 -13.70
N GLU A 119 -5.01 1.74 -14.12
CA GLU A 119 -4.00 1.16 -13.25
C GLU A 119 -2.95 2.21 -12.87
N ILE A 120 -2.69 2.28 -11.57
CA ILE A 120 -1.62 3.05 -10.96
C ILE A 120 -0.67 2.10 -10.22
N GLU A 121 0.57 2.51 -10.08
CA GLU A 121 1.55 1.83 -9.26
C GLU A 121 1.87 2.70 -8.04
N VAL A 122 1.76 2.11 -6.86
CA VAL A 122 2.28 2.67 -5.62
C VAL A 122 3.52 1.87 -5.22
N ARG A 123 4.57 2.55 -4.78
CA ARG A 123 5.81 1.91 -4.32
C ARG A 123 6.38 2.63 -3.13
N SER A 124 7.11 1.91 -2.31
CA SER A 124 7.79 2.47 -1.15
C SER A 124 9.08 1.72 -0.83
N ARG A 125 9.97 2.40 -0.12
CA ARG A 125 11.20 1.84 0.40
C ARG A 125 11.48 2.29 1.81
N LEU A 126 12.20 1.47 2.55
CA LEU A 126 12.81 1.85 3.82
C LEU A 126 14.06 2.71 3.53
N VAL A 127 14.09 3.92 4.07
CA VAL A 127 15.23 4.85 3.92
C VAL A 127 16.20 4.70 5.08
N GLU A 128 15.64 4.63 6.30
CA GLU A 128 16.43 4.52 7.52
C GLU A 128 15.65 3.74 8.58
N ASP A 129 16.34 2.87 9.30
CA ASP A 129 15.85 2.21 10.51
C ASP A 129 16.72 2.62 11.71
N ALA A 130 16.21 3.58 12.49
CA ALA A 130 16.83 4.07 13.71
C ALA A 130 16.43 3.25 14.96
N GLY A 131 15.83 2.09 14.79
CA GLY A 131 15.42 1.16 15.85
C GLY A 131 14.10 1.53 16.54
N ARG A 132 13.94 2.76 17.03
CA ARG A 132 12.67 3.25 17.61
C ARG A 132 11.75 3.90 16.58
N LEU A 133 12.29 4.27 15.44
CA LEU A 133 11.60 4.89 14.31
C LEU A 133 12.18 4.34 13.02
N ALA A 134 11.32 4.09 12.06
CA ALA A 134 11.68 3.80 10.68
C ALA A 134 11.21 4.97 9.79
N PHE A 135 12.05 5.36 8.85
CA PHE A 135 11.78 6.41 7.89
C PHE A 135 11.61 5.79 6.51
N CYS A 136 10.48 6.06 5.89
CA CYS A 136 10.14 5.52 4.58
C CYS A 136 9.81 6.63 3.59
N GLU A 137 10.04 6.36 2.32
CA GLU A 137 9.61 7.19 1.20
C GLU A 137 8.71 6.35 0.29
N GLY A 138 7.72 7.00 -0.31
CA GLY A 138 6.83 6.36 -1.27
C GLY A 138 6.40 7.30 -2.38
N GLU A 139 5.97 6.72 -3.48
CA GLU A 139 5.38 7.47 -4.60
C GLU A 139 4.27 6.69 -5.30
N ILE A 140 3.37 7.43 -5.92
CA ILE A 140 2.34 6.88 -6.82
C ILE A 140 2.64 7.34 -8.23
N ARG A 141 2.58 6.38 -9.16
CA ARG A 141 2.77 6.59 -10.60
C ARG A 141 1.53 6.18 -11.40
N CYS A 142 1.28 6.93 -12.48
CA CYS A 142 0.38 6.53 -13.54
C CYS A 142 1.23 6.47 -14.84
N GLY A 143 1.60 5.26 -15.24
CA GLY A 143 2.63 5.04 -16.24
C GLY A 143 3.96 5.69 -15.81
N VAL A 144 4.54 6.50 -16.66
CA VAL A 144 5.81 7.21 -16.39
C VAL A 144 5.66 8.45 -15.49
N ARG A 145 4.43 8.89 -15.25
CA ARG A 145 4.18 10.14 -14.51
C ARG A 145 4.06 9.89 -13.02
N VAL A 146 4.89 10.56 -12.22
CA VAL A 146 4.75 10.60 -10.76
C VAL A 146 3.60 11.54 -10.40
N CYS A 147 2.60 11.02 -9.68
CA CYS A 147 1.39 11.75 -9.28
C CYS A 147 1.46 12.24 -7.83
N ALA A 148 2.07 11.47 -6.95
CA ALA A 148 2.26 11.85 -5.55
C ALA A 148 3.58 11.28 -5.03
N ARG A 149 4.13 11.92 -4.00
CA ARG A 149 5.25 11.44 -3.19
C ARG A 149 4.95 11.61 -1.72
N ALA A 150 5.48 10.71 -0.90
CA ALA A 150 5.32 10.81 0.53
C ALA A 150 6.62 10.48 1.27
N ARG A 151 6.67 10.97 2.51
CA ARG A 151 7.62 10.55 3.55
C ARG A 151 6.83 10.20 4.79
N GLY A 152 7.19 9.12 5.45
CA GLY A 152 6.54 8.65 6.66
C GLY A 152 7.54 8.30 7.74
N LYS A 153 7.11 8.48 9.00
CA LYS A 153 7.78 7.96 10.19
C LYS A 153 6.90 6.87 10.79
N PHE A 154 7.47 5.71 10.98
CA PHE A 154 6.76 4.53 11.46
C PHE A 154 7.38 4.06 12.77
N VAL A 155 6.52 3.71 13.73
CA VAL A 155 6.90 3.25 15.06
C VAL A 155 6.66 1.75 15.14
N PRO A 156 7.67 0.94 15.52
CA PRO A 156 7.46 -0.49 15.71
C PRO A 156 6.51 -0.71 16.90
N MET A 157 5.54 -1.58 16.72
CA MET A 157 4.69 -2.05 17.81
C MET A 157 5.52 -2.88 18.81
N SER A 158 5.05 -2.96 20.06
CA SER A 158 5.61 -3.91 21.01
C SER A 158 5.40 -5.36 20.52
N PRO A 159 6.14 -6.34 21.07
CA PRO A 159 5.88 -7.75 20.76
C PRO A 159 4.44 -8.15 21.03
N GLU A 160 3.86 -7.70 22.14
CA GLU A 160 2.47 -7.97 22.54
C GLU A 160 1.49 -7.36 21.53
N GLY A 161 1.67 -6.07 21.18
CA GLY A 161 0.83 -5.39 20.18
C GLY A 161 0.95 -6.04 18.80
N THR A 162 2.14 -6.47 18.40
CA THR A 162 2.33 -7.24 17.17
C THR A 162 1.55 -8.56 17.23
N ALA A 163 1.65 -9.30 18.34
CA ALA A 163 0.94 -10.56 18.52
C ALA A 163 -0.59 -10.42 18.47
N GLU A 164 -1.14 -9.29 18.90
CA GLU A 164 -2.57 -8.99 18.84
C GLU A 164 -3.07 -8.78 17.41
N VAL A 165 -2.23 -8.28 16.51
CA VAL A 165 -2.60 -8.00 15.11
C VAL A 165 -2.53 -9.24 14.21
N ILE A 166 -1.56 -10.12 14.45
CA ILE A 166 -1.28 -11.29 13.60
C ILE A 166 -2.51 -12.17 13.32
N PRO A 167 -3.41 -12.48 14.29
CA PRO A 167 -4.60 -13.30 14.05
C PRO A 167 -5.57 -12.72 12.99
N TYR A 168 -5.50 -11.43 12.73
CA TYR A 168 -6.33 -10.76 11.73
C TYR A 168 -5.70 -10.73 10.33
N LEU A 169 -4.45 -11.21 10.19
CA LEU A 169 -3.76 -11.25 8.93
C LEU A 169 -4.06 -12.54 8.16
N ARG A 170 -4.23 -12.40 6.86
CA ARG A 170 -4.30 -13.47 5.87
C ARG A 170 -2.96 -13.58 5.17
N PHE A 171 -2.50 -14.79 4.93
CA PHE A 171 -1.16 -15.06 4.41
C PHE A 171 -1.16 -15.69 3.02
N GLU A 172 -2.26 -15.58 2.28
CA GLU A 172 -2.35 -16.08 0.91
C GLU A 172 -1.32 -15.39 0.00
N GLY A 173 -0.48 -16.19 -0.63
CA GLY A 173 0.61 -15.70 -1.49
C GLY A 173 1.83 -15.17 -0.72
N CYS A 174 1.80 -15.14 0.61
CA CYS A 174 2.95 -14.79 1.45
C CYS A 174 3.74 -16.04 1.82
N ARG A 175 4.89 -16.25 1.19
CA ARG A 175 5.75 -17.43 1.41
C ARG A 175 7.00 -17.05 2.21
N ARG A 176 7.82 -16.20 1.63
CA ARG A 176 9.12 -15.79 2.19
C ARG A 176 8.98 -14.96 3.45
N PHE A 177 8.07 -13.99 3.45
CA PHE A 177 7.93 -13.06 4.57
C PHE A 177 7.05 -13.59 5.71
N ARG A 178 6.40 -14.74 5.51
CA ARG A 178 5.66 -15.41 6.59
C ARG A 178 6.56 -15.68 7.81
N SER A 179 7.83 -16.02 7.58
CA SER A 179 8.80 -16.29 8.65
C SER A 179 9.08 -15.11 9.57
N ILE A 180 8.78 -13.87 9.14
CA ILE A 180 8.86 -12.69 10.02
C ILE A 180 7.92 -12.86 11.21
N PHE A 181 6.80 -13.56 11.02
CA PHE A 181 5.72 -13.73 11.98
C PHE A 181 5.72 -15.08 12.69
N ASP A 182 6.67 -15.98 12.38
CA ASP A 182 6.69 -17.33 12.95
C ASP A 182 6.75 -17.33 14.49
N ALA A 183 7.47 -16.37 15.10
CA ALA A 183 7.53 -16.20 16.55
C ALA A 183 6.16 -15.89 17.18
N TYR A 184 5.22 -15.39 16.40
CA TYR A 184 3.86 -15.00 16.82
C TYR A 184 2.81 -16.04 16.40
N LEU A 185 3.11 -16.90 15.43
CA LEU A 185 2.19 -17.92 14.91
C LEU A 185 2.31 -19.26 15.67
N GLY A 186 3.41 -19.50 16.38
CA GLY A 186 3.75 -20.77 17.07
C GLY A 186 3.16 -20.96 18.46
N GLY A 187 2.25 -20.10 18.91
CA GLY A 187 1.65 -20.11 20.25
C GLY A 187 0.26 -20.74 20.33
N LYS A 188 0.03 -21.91 19.69
CA LYS A 188 -1.18 -22.74 19.98
C LYS A 188 -0.80 -24.20 19.99
#